data_5e5a31f5433f0b0e88e53533014888af
#
_entry.id   5e5a31f5433f0b0e88e53533014888af
#
_cell.length_a   1.000
_cell.length_b   1.000
_cell.length_c   1.000
_cell.angle_alpha   90.00
_cell.angle_beta   90.00
_cell.angle_gamma   90.00
#
_symmetry.space_group_name_H-M   'P 1'
#
loop_
_entity.id
_entity.type
_entity.pdbx_description
1 polymer ?
#
loop_
_entity_poly.entity_id
_entity_poly.type
_entity_poly.pdbx_seq_one_letter_code
_entity_poly.pdbx_strand_id
1 'polypeptide(L)'
;MKLYHFPSPNPQKVTFALLELGLDCEKIPLDLAKGEQREPAFLAVNPAGRVPVLVDGDVTLRESHAILAHLGETTGRLWPATAAGRAQALQWLFFLSQHIMPHAGEVALRIRAKVVGIPVDEATVARGEKALPTPLGVVEGQLAKNRWMLGSDFSLVDCAYCPVLNVVEKAGFGFTEFPRISSYLEALRSRQTWKDTPKLPML
;
A
#
# COMPACT_ATOMS: atom_id res chain seq x y z
N MET A 1 5.77 13.15 -14.66
CA MET A 1 5.97 11.81 -14.02
C MET A 1 5.25 10.74 -14.81
N LYS A 2 5.76 9.48 -14.74
CA LYS A 2 5.10 8.28 -15.29
C LYS A 2 5.03 7.21 -14.22
N LEU A 3 3.88 6.55 -14.05
CA LEU A 3 3.68 5.48 -13.09
C LEU A 3 3.30 4.19 -13.83
N TYR A 4 4.18 3.21 -13.80
CA TYR A 4 3.85 1.84 -14.19
C TYR A 4 3.09 1.17 -13.05
N HIS A 5 1.88 0.69 -13.32
CA HIS A 5 1.01 0.22 -12.26
C HIS A 5 0.12 -0.96 -12.66
N PHE A 6 -0.45 -1.58 -11.66
CA PHE A 6 -1.57 -2.52 -11.69
C PHE A 6 -2.47 -2.23 -10.48
N PRO A 7 -3.78 -2.45 -10.51
CA PRO A 7 -4.66 -2.14 -9.38
C PRO A 7 -4.52 -3.15 -8.22
N SER A 8 -3.31 -3.30 -7.69
CA SER A 8 -2.96 -4.10 -6.51
C SER A 8 -2.42 -3.20 -5.39
N PRO A 9 -2.33 -3.69 -4.13
CA PRO A 9 -2.05 -2.83 -2.99
C PRO A 9 -0.82 -1.92 -3.09
N ASN A 10 0.30 -2.42 -3.63
CA ASN A 10 1.52 -1.59 -3.70
C ASN A 10 1.41 -0.41 -4.67
N PRO A 11 0.96 -0.57 -5.93
CA PRO A 11 0.69 0.57 -6.79
C PRO A 11 -0.44 1.47 -6.28
N GLN A 12 -1.46 0.93 -5.60
CA GLN A 12 -2.54 1.72 -5.01
C GLN A 12 -2.02 2.73 -3.98
N LYS A 13 -1.00 2.39 -3.18
CA LYS A 13 -0.35 3.34 -2.27
C LYS A 13 0.12 4.60 -2.99
N VAL A 14 0.79 4.40 -4.13
CA VAL A 14 1.34 5.50 -4.93
C VAL A 14 0.25 6.27 -5.65
N THR A 15 -0.73 5.58 -6.25
CA THR A 15 -1.84 6.25 -6.93
C THR A 15 -2.68 7.09 -5.95
N PHE A 16 -2.94 6.56 -4.75
CA PHE A 16 -3.64 7.28 -3.70
C PHE A 16 -2.85 8.52 -3.27
N ALA A 17 -1.55 8.39 -3.05
CA ALA A 17 -0.68 9.51 -2.71
C ALA A 17 -0.63 10.60 -3.79
N LEU A 18 -0.54 10.22 -5.06
CA LEU A 18 -0.56 11.16 -6.19
C LEU A 18 -1.87 11.95 -6.24
N LEU A 19 -3.01 11.29 -6.01
CA LEU A 19 -4.31 11.94 -5.94
C LEU A 19 -4.42 12.88 -4.73
N GLU A 20 -3.95 12.49 -3.56
CA GLU A 20 -3.92 13.34 -2.35
C GLU A 20 -3.02 14.57 -2.52
N LEU A 21 -1.94 14.43 -3.26
CA LEU A 21 -1.03 15.52 -3.57
C LEU A 21 -1.51 16.39 -4.76
N GLY A 22 -2.55 15.95 -5.49
CA GLY A 22 -3.01 16.63 -6.70
C GLY A 22 -1.95 16.69 -7.80
N LEU A 23 -1.15 15.61 -7.92
CA LEU A 23 -0.06 15.54 -8.89
C LEU A 23 -0.50 14.84 -10.17
N ASP A 24 -0.27 15.47 -11.31
CA ASP A 24 -0.45 14.86 -12.61
C ASP A 24 0.63 13.81 -12.89
N CYS A 25 0.18 12.63 -13.27
CA CYS A 25 1.05 11.51 -13.57
C CYS A 25 0.45 10.65 -14.67
N GLU A 26 1.20 10.43 -15.75
CA GLU A 26 0.87 9.47 -16.79
C GLU A 26 0.85 8.06 -16.20
N LYS A 27 -0.29 7.39 -16.29
CA LYS A 27 -0.46 6.03 -15.76
C LYS A 27 -0.28 5.02 -16.88
N ILE A 28 0.73 4.16 -16.74
CA ILE A 28 1.03 3.09 -17.71
C ILE A 28 0.60 1.77 -17.07
N PRO A 29 -0.57 1.23 -17.43
CA PRO A 29 -1.05 -0.03 -16.89
C PRO A 29 -0.21 -1.20 -17.43
N LEU A 30 0.02 -2.21 -16.61
CA LEU A 30 0.63 -3.48 -17.02
C LEU A 30 -0.34 -4.62 -16.75
N ASP A 31 -0.54 -5.48 -17.72
CA ASP A 31 -1.32 -6.71 -17.57
C ASP A 31 -0.43 -7.81 -16.94
N LEU A 32 -0.52 -7.93 -15.62
CA LEU A 32 0.27 -8.94 -14.90
C LEU A 32 -0.17 -10.38 -15.21
N ALA A 33 -1.42 -10.57 -15.66
CA ALA A 33 -1.90 -11.89 -16.07
C ALA A 33 -1.27 -12.35 -17.39
N LYS A 34 -1.01 -11.41 -18.30
CA LYS A 34 -0.26 -11.66 -19.55
C LYS A 34 1.24 -11.73 -19.35
N GLY A 35 1.75 -11.38 -18.17
CA GLY A 35 3.18 -11.41 -17.89
C GLY A 35 3.96 -10.20 -18.39
N GLU A 36 3.29 -9.08 -18.73
CA GLU A 36 3.93 -7.87 -19.25
C GLU A 36 5.03 -7.32 -18.34
N GLN A 37 4.95 -7.57 -17.02
CA GLN A 37 6.01 -7.22 -16.08
C GLN A 37 7.32 -8.01 -16.28
N ARG A 38 7.32 -9.02 -17.13
CA ARG A 38 8.49 -9.87 -17.47
C ARG A 38 9.01 -9.60 -18.88
N GLU A 39 8.36 -8.74 -19.62
CA GLU A 39 8.83 -8.37 -20.96
C GLU A 39 10.12 -7.56 -20.91
N PRO A 40 11.03 -7.73 -21.88
CA PRO A 40 12.32 -7.05 -21.90
C PRO A 40 12.20 -5.51 -21.76
N ALA A 41 11.17 -4.92 -22.38
CA ALA A 41 10.92 -3.49 -22.31
C ALA A 41 10.66 -2.99 -20.89
N PHE A 42 9.87 -3.74 -20.09
CA PHE A 42 9.64 -3.38 -18.70
C PHE A 42 10.81 -3.78 -17.79
N LEU A 43 11.46 -4.92 -18.04
CA LEU A 43 12.64 -5.32 -17.27
C LEU A 43 13.80 -4.34 -17.41
N ALA A 44 13.91 -3.62 -18.51
CA ALA A 44 14.87 -2.52 -18.67
C ALA A 44 14.58 -1.36 -17.70
N VAL A 45 13.29 -1.11 -17.36
CA VAL A 45 12.88 -0.10 -16.37
C VAL A 45 12.98 -0.64 -14.94
N ASN A 46 12.55 -1.89 -14.73
CA ASN A 46 12.62 -2.56 -13.43
C ASN A 46 13.06 -4.02 -13.57
N PRO A 47 14.35 -4.34 -13.35
CA PRO A 47 14.84 -5.72 -13.43
C PRO A 47 14.17 -6.69 -12.46
N ALA A 48 13.52 -6.20 -11.37
CA ALA A 48 12.76 -7.04 -10.44
C ALA A 48 11.40 -7.51 -11.02
N GLY A 49 10.95 -6.97 -12.17
CA GLY A 49 9.69 -7.34 -12.79
C GLY A 49 8.47 -7.08 -11.89
N ARG A 50 8.47 -5.98 -11.15
CA ARG A 50 7.41 -5.63 -10.19
C ARG A 50 6.92 -4.20 -10.36
N VAL A 51 5.66 -3.98 -10.02
CA VAL A 51 5.03 -2.66 -9.92
C VAL A 51 4.75 -2.30 -8.45
N PRO A 52 4.72 -0.99 -8.10
CA PRO A 52 4.85 0.18 -8.95
C PRO A 52 6.29 0.50 -9.35
N VAL A 53 6.43 1.28 -10.45
CA VAL A 53 7.65 2.03 -10.77
C VAL A 53 7.24 3.46 -11.09
N LEU A 54 7.89 4.44 -10.46
CA LEU A 54 7.75 5.86 -10.79
C LEU A 54 8.97 6.32 -11.55
N VAL A 55 8.74 6.97 -12.69
CA VAL A 55 9.75 7.72 -13.43
C VAL A 55 9.43 9.20 -13.29
N ASP A 56 10.34 9.96 -12.67
CA ASP A 56 10.20 11.37 -12.40
C ASP A 56 11.46 12.12 -12.86
N GLY A 57 11.39 12.73 -14.06
CA GLY A 57 12.56 13.25 -14.73
C GLY A 57 13.59 12.14 -14.95
N ASP A 58 14.81 12.35 -14.46
CA ASP A 58 15.93 11.40 -14.57
C ASP A 58 15.91 10.34 -13.46
N VAL A 59 14.97 10.41 -12.52
CA VAL A 59 14.88 9.48 -11.39
C VAL A 59 13.90 8.36 -11.70
N THR A 60 14.36 7.12 -11.61
CA THR A 60 13.51 5.92 -11.69
C THR A 60 13.48 5.23 -10.33
N LEU A 61 12.31 5.22 -9.70
CA LEU A 61 12.12 4.65 -8.36
C LEU A 61 11.26 3.39 -8.41
N ARG A 62 11.72 2.41 -7.68
CA ARG A 62 11.04 1.15 -7.36
C ARG A 62 10.74 1.16 -5.87
N GLU A 63 9.96 0.21 -5.40
CA GLU A 63 9.46 0.14 -4.02
C GLU A 63 8.46 1.27 -3.68
N SER A 64 7.23 0.88 -3.41
CA SER A 64 6.14 1.83 -3.16
C SER A 64 6.43 2.80 -2.01
N HIS A 65 7.12 2.35 -0.97
CA HIS A 65 7.46 3.19 0.18
C HIS A 65 8.56 4.21 -0.14
N ALA A 66 9.54 3.84 -0.97
CA ALA A 66 10.55 4.78 -1.46
C ALA A 66 9.92 5.84 -2.37
N ILE A 67 8.96 5.46 -3.20
CA ILE A 67 8.19 6.39 -4.03
C ILE A 67 7.40 7.37 -3.15
N LEU A 68 6.72 6.90 -2.09
CA LEU A 68 6.01 7.78 -1.16
C LEU A 68 6.96 8.77 -0.48
N ALA A 69 8.12 8.30 -0.02
CA ALA A 69 9.12 9.19 0.59
C ALA A 69 9.63 10.25 -0.42
N HIS A 70 9.91 9.86 -1.66
CA HIS A 70 10.31 10.80 -2.73
C HIS A 70 9.24 11.86 -2.99
N LEU A 71 7.97 11.45 -3.13
CA LEU A 71 6.86 12.38 -3.33
C LEU A 71 6.71 13.34 -2.15
N GLY A 72 6.90 12.86 -0.92
CA GLY A 72 6.88 13.67 0.29
C GLY A 72 8.03 14.68 0.35
N GLU A 73 9.25 14.24 0.08
CA GLU A 73 10.46 15.09 0.10
C GLU A 73 10.43 16.15 -1.01
N THR A 74 9.99 15.80 -2.21
CA THR A 74 9.97 16.72 -3.35
C THR A 74 8.85 17.75 -3.28
N THR A 75 7.71 17.38 -2.68
CA THR A 75 6.56 18.31 -2.56
C THR A 75 6.52 19.07 -1.26
N GLY A 76 7.18 18.57 -0.20
CA GLY A 76 7.06 19.09 1.17
C GLY A 76 5.65 18.94 1.75
N ARG A 77 4.77 18.13 1.15
CA ARG A 77 3.36 17.99 1.51
C ARG A 77 3.06 16.58 2.01
N LEU A 78 2.17 16.49 3.01
CA LEU A 78 1.77 15.22 3.63
C LEU A 78 2.95 14.40 4.15
N TRP A 79 4.06 15.07 4.44
CA TRP A 79 5.33 14.50 4.86
C TRP A 79 5.96 15.36 5.95
N PRO A 80 6.55 14.78 7.00
CA PRO A 80 7.09 15.56 8.10
C PRO A 80 8.26 16.47 7.69
N ALA A 81 8.24 17.73 8.14
CA ALA A 81 9.28 18.71 7.83
C ALA A 81 10.60 18.46 8.57
N THR A 82 10.54 17.83 9.76
CA THR A 82 11.75 17.59 10.59
C THR A 82 12.40 16.24 10.30
N ALA A 83 13.71 16.16 10.49
CA ALA A 83 14.45 14.91 10.34
C ALA A 83 13.90 13.80 11.27
N ALA A 84 13.57 14.15 12.51
CA ALA A 84 12.96 13.21 13.46
C ALA A 84 11.59 12.70 12.98
N GLY A 85 10.73 13.61 12.48
CA GLY A 85 9.44 13.23 11.92
C GLY A 85 9.57 12.33 10.68
N ARG A 86 10.53 12.63 9.78
CA ARG A 86 10.82 11.77 8.63
C ARG A 86 11.31 10.39 9.04
N ALA A 87 12.15 10.31 10.07
CA ALA A 87 12.56 9.02 10.63
C ALA A 87 11.38 8.23 11.19
N GLN A 88 10.42 8.88 11.86
CA GLN A 88 9.18 8.24 12.32
C GLN A 88 8.30 7.77 11.14
N ALA A 89 8.18 8.56 10.07
CA ALA A 89 7.46 8.15 8.87
C ALA A 89 8.10 6.90 8.25
N LEU A 90 9.42 6.88 8.07
CA LEU A 90 10.16 5.73 7.57
C LEU A 90 10.01 4.51 8.50
N GLN A 91 10.05 4.71 9.83
CA GLN A 91 9.82 3.64 10.80
C GLN A 91 8.48 2.93 10.54
N TRP A 92 7.39 3.69 10.37
CA TRP A 92 6.07 3.10 10.10
C TRP A 92 5.96 2.47 8.71
N LEU A 93 6.61 3.03 7.69
CA LEU A 93 6.68 2.41 6.35
C LEU A 93 7.47 1.10 6.38
N PHE A 94 8.59 1.05 7.10
CA PHE A 94 9.35 -0.19 7.29
C PHE A 94 8.58 -1.19 8.16
N PHE A 95 7.90 -0.73 9.22
CA PHE A 95 7.05 -1.60 10.03
C PHE A 95 5.97 -2.28 9.19
N LEU A 96 5.29 -1.50 8.33
CA LEU A 96 4.30 -2.05 7.40
C LEU A 96 4.92 -3.11 6.48
N SER A 97 6.09 -2.82 5.87
CA SER A 97 6.71 -3.73 4.90
C SER A 97 7.28 -5.00 5.52
N GLN A 98 7.82 -4.92 6.73
CA GLN A 98 8.52 -6.05 7.35
C GLN A 98 7.62 -6.91 8.23
N HIS A 99 6.63 -6.31 8.87
CA HIS A 99 5.84 -7.01 9.90
C HIS A 99 4.38 -7.27 9.49
N ILE A 100 3.80 -6.45 8.61
CA ILE A 100 2.40 -6.62 8.19
C ILE A 100 2.30 -7.21 6.79
N MET A 101 3.00 -6.65 5.81
CA MET A 101 2.84 -7.03 4.40
C MET A 101 3.14 -8.51 4.10
N PRO A 102 4.13 -9.19 4.71
CA PRO A 102 4.33 -10.60 4.45
C PRO A 102 3.07 -11.42 4.78
N HIS A 103 2.49 -11.19 5.96
CA HIS A 103 1.30 -11.90 6.42
C HIS A 103 0.02 -11.42 5.73
N ALA A 104 -0.09 -10.13 5.43
CA ALA A 104 -1.16 -9.60 4.59
C ALA A 104 -1.15 -10.23 3.19
N GLY A 105 0.04 -10.49 2.63
CA GLY A 105 0.20 -11.19 1.37
C GLY A 105 -0.27 -12.65 1.43
N GLU A 106 -0.02 -13.34 2.54
CA GLU A 106 -0.49 -14.70 2.79
C GLU A 106 -2.02 -14.75 2.85
N VAL A 107 -2.65 -13.84 3.60
CA VAL A 107 -4.12 -13.74 3.70
C VAL A 107 -4.73 -13.33 2.35
N ALA A 108 -4.09 -12.43 1.62
CA ALA A 108 -4.54 -11.96 0.31
C ALA A 108 -4.50 -13.06 -0.78
N LEU A 109 -3.92 -14.24 -0.52
CA LEU A 109 -3.99 -15.38 -1.44
C LEU A 109 -5.43 -15.77 -1.78
N ARG A 110 -6.39 -15.60 -0.87
CA ARG A 110 -7.82 -15.82 -1.16
C ARG A 110 -8.32 -14.95 -2.32
N ILE A 111 -7.91 -13.68 -2.35
CA ILE A 111 -8.28 -12.77 -3.44
C ILE A 111 -7.52 -13.13 -4.71
N ARG A 112 -6.21 -13.35 -4.60
CA ARG A 112 -5.38 -13.73 -5.75
C ARG A 112 -5.88 -15.02 -6.40
N ALA A 113 -6.20 -16.03 -5.62
CA ALA A 113 -6.73 -17.30 -6.11
C ALA A 113 -8.03 -17.12 -6.92
N LYS A 114 -8.94 -16.25 -6.44
CA LYS A 114 -10.17 -15.88 -7.17
C LYS A 114 -9.86 -15.16 -8.49
N VAL A 115 -8.88 -14.25 -8.49
CA VAL A 115 -8.51 -13.48 -9.71
C VAL A 115 -7.93 -14.38 -10.80
N VAL A 116 -7.06 -15.34 -10.42
CA VAL A 116 -6.37 -16.21 -11.40
C VAL A 116 -7.02 -17.57 -11.58
N GLY A 117 -8.11 -17.87 -10.86
CA GLY A 117 -8.86 -19.11 -11.01
C GLY A 117 -8.12 -20.37 -10.53
N ILE A 118 -7.32 -20.25 -9.46
CA ILE A 118 -6.57 -21.36 -8.87
C ILE A 118 -7.08 -21.71 -7.46
N PRO A 119 -6.83 -22.94 -6.95
CA PRO A 119 -7.14 -23.27 -5.56
C PRO A 119 -6.40 -22.36 -4.57
N VAL A 120 -7.05 -22.10 -3.43
CA VAL A 120 -6.43 -21.36 -2.32
C VAL A 120 -5.54 -22.31 -1.53
N ASP A 121 -4.33 -21.87 -1.19
CA ASP A 121 -3.50 -22.53 -0.18
C ASP A 121 -3.94 -22.07 1.22
N GLU A 122 -4.92 -22.74 1.78
CA GLU A 122 -5.48 -22.42 3.10
C GLU A 122 -4.48 -22.59 4.25
N ALA A 123 -3.46 -23.43 4.11
CA ALA A 123 -2.41 -23.56 5.13
C ALA A 123 -1.55 -22.28 5.21
N THR A 124 -1.19 -21.72 4.06
CA THR A 124 -0.49 -20.44 3.99
C THR A 124 -1.37 -19.29 4.49
N VAL A 125 -2.65 -19.27 4.13
CA VAL A 125 -3.60 -18.27 4.63
C VAL A 125 -3.73 -18.33 6.15
N ALA A 126 -3.93 -19.51 6.72
CA ALA A 126 -4.04 -19.69 8.18
C ALA A 126 -2.77 -19.25 8.92
N ARG A 127 -1.58 -19.45 8.32
CA ARG A 127 -0.32 -18.92 8.88
C ARG A 127 -0.33 -17.38 8.93
N GLY A 128 -0.76 -16.72 7.87
CA GLY A 128 -0.90 -15.27 7.82
C GLY A 128 -1.90 -14.75 8.85
N GLU A 129 -3.08 -15.36 8.93
CA GLU A 129 -4.12 -15.00 9.90
C GLU A 129 -3.64 -15.15 11.35
N LYS A 130 -2.87 -16.18 11.66
CA LYS A 130 -2.27 -16.38 12.99
C LYS A 130 -1.19 -15.35 13.33
N ALA A 131 -0.45 -14.87 12.34
CA ALA A 131 0.67 -13.95 12.55
C ALA A 131 0.25 -12.47 12.58
N LEU A 132 -0.81 -12.07 11.85
CA LEU A 132 -1.27 -10.69 11.75
C LEU A 132 -1.65 -10.02 13.09
N PRO A 133 -2.28 -10.68 14.06
CA PRO A 133 -2.71 -10.01 15.30
C PRO A 133 -1.59 -9.27 16.03
N THR A 134 -0.40 -9.83 16.10
CA THR A 134 0.74 -9.19 16.80
C THR A 134 1.12 -7.83 16.21
N PRO A 135 1.47 -7.70 14.92
CA PRO A 135 1.79 -6.40 14.36
C PRO A 135 0.57 -5.46 14.25
N LEU A 136 -0.65 -5.98 14.07
CA LEU A 136 -1.86 -5.16 14.10
C LEU A 136 -2.11 -4.56 15.48
N GLY A 137 -1.82 -5.28 16.57
CA GLY A 137 -1.90 -4.74 17.93
C GLY A 137 -0.99 -3.52 18.16
N VAL A 138 0.17 -3.47 17.50
CA VAL A 138 1.06 -2.28 17.54
C VAL A 138 0.40 -1.10 16.82
N VAL A 139 -0.22 -1.33 15.66
CA VAL A 139 -0.96 -0.29 14.90
C VAL A 139 -2.18 0.18 15.70
N GLU A 140 -2.95 -0.75 16.28
CA GLU A 140 -4.10 -0.44 17.14
C GLU A 140 -3.69 0.47 18.31
N GLY A 141 -2.55 0.16 18.98
CA GLY A 141 -1.98 0.96 20.07
C GLY A 141 -1.53 2.36 19.61
N GLN A 142 -1.03 2.50 18.38
CA GLN A 142 -0.69 3.80 17.78
C GLN A 142 -1.95 4.63 17.52
N LEU A 143 -2.96 4.02 16.93
CA LEU A 143 -4.23 4.66 16.60
C LEU A 143 -5.11 4.94 17.84
N ALA A 144 -4.85 4.29 18.96
CA ALA A 144 -5.49 4.64 20.24
C ALA A 144 -5.06 6.02 20.77
N LYS A 145 -3.87 6.49 20.36
CA LYS A 145 -3.28 7.77 20.78
C LYS A 145 -3.37 8.86 19.71
N ASN A 146 -3.60 8.46 18.47
CA ASN A 146 -3.51 9.34 17.31
C ASN A 146 -4.63 9.07 16.33
N ARG A 147 -5.08 10.11 15.65
CA ARG A 147 -6.08 9.97 14.57
C ARG A 147 -5.50 9.28 13.34
N TRP A 148 -4.22 9.56 13.01
CA TRP A 148 -3.48 9.07 11.85
C TRP A 148 -2.15 8.48 12.29
N MET A 149 -1.48 7.78 11.41
CA MET A 149 -0.25 7.05 11.77
C MET A 149 0.86 7.93 12.36
N LEU A 150 0.93 9.21 11.97
CA LEU A 150 1.95 10.15 12.47
C LEU A 150 1.41 11.19 13.48
N GLY A 151 0.14 11.13 13.86
CA GLY A 151 -0.45 12.09 14.81
C GLY A 151 -1.85 12.57 14.42
N SER A 152 -2.08 13.90 14.50
CA SER A 152 -3.37 14.54 14.20
C SER A 152 -3.66 14.66 12.70
N ASP A 153 -2.61 14.71 11.88
CA ASP A 153 -2.71 15.03 10.47
C ASP A 153 -2.48 13.83 9.56
N PHE A 154 -3.26 13.77 8.50
CA PHE A 154 -3.12 12.76 7.45
C PHE A 154 -1.79 12.91 6.72
N SER A 155 -1.15 11.80 6.39
CA SER A 155 0.17 11.73 5.79
C SER A 155 0.28 10.67 4.68
N LEU A 156 1.40 10.68 3.96
CA LEU A 156 1.70 9.63 2.98
C LEU A 156 1.89 8.25 3.62
N VAL A 157 2.15 8.18 4.93
CA VAL A 157 2.17 6.91 5.67
C VAL A 157 0.78 6.29 5.67
N ASP A 158 -0.27 7.10 5.85
CA ASP A 158 -1.66 6.63 5.82
C ASP A 158 -2.06 6.12 4.44
N CYS A 159 -1.54 6.74 3.37
CA CYS A 159 -1.68 6.22 2.01
C CYS A 159 -1.08 4.82 1.85
N ALA A 160 -0.02 4.49 2.59
CA ALA A 160 0.59 3.17 2.54
C ALA A 160 -0.25 2.10 3.26
N TYR A 161 -0.86 2.43 4.39
CA TYR A 161 -1.62 1.48 5.19
C TYR A 161 -2.98 1.12 4.57
N CYS A 162 -3.68 2.09 3.98
CA CYS A 162 -5.02 1.92 3.44
C CYS A 162 -5.17 0.71 2.50
N PRO A 163 -4.39 0.55 1.42
CA PRO A 163 -4.55 -0.57 0.49
C PRO A 163 -4.27 -1.93 1.13
N VAL A 164 -3.32 -1.97 2.08
CA VAL A 164 -2.92 -3.21 2.75
C VAL A 164 -4.01 -3.68 3.71
N LEU A 165 -4.51 -2.79 4.56
CA LEU A 165 -5.61 -3.12 5.48
C LEU A 165 -6.90 -3.44 4.70
N ASN A 166 -7.16 -2.71 3.60
CA ASN A 166 -8.31 -2.96 2.75
C ASN A 166 -8.28 -4.37 2.15
N VAL A 167 -7.15 -4.81 1.60
CA VAL A 167 -7.06 -6.15 1.00
C VAL A 167 -7.15 -7.26 2.04
N VAL A 168 -6.60 -7.06 3.22
CA VAL A 168 -6.67 -8.01 4.35
C VAL A 168 -8.12 -8.23 4.77
N GLU A 169 -8.89 -7.16 4.97
CA GLU A 169 -10.30 -7.25 5.30
C GLU A 169 -11.13 -7.90 4.18
N LYS A 170 -10.90 -7.50 2.92
CA LYS A 170 -11.58 -8.09 1.75
C LYS A 170 -11.23 -9.58 1.55
N ALA A 171 -10.10 -10.02 2.05
CA ALA A 171 -9.70 -11.43 2.07
C ALA A 171 -10.37 -12.23 3.21
N GLY A 172 -11.15 -11.58 4.07
CA GLY A 172 -11.93 -12.21 5.13
C GLY A 172 -11.32 -12.12 6.52
N PHE A 173 -10.20 -11.43 6.70
CA PHE A 173 -9.64 -11.19 8.04
C PHE A 173 -10.42 -10.05 8.71
N GLY A 174 -11.16 -10.37 9.78
CA GLY A 174 -11.95 -9.38 10.51
C GLY A 174 -11.10 -8.52 11.44
N PHE A 175 -11.45 -7.23 11.56
CA PHE A 175 -10.82 -6.31 12.52
C PHE A 175 -11.65 -6.12 13.80
N THR A 176 -12.47 -7.11 14.20
CA THR A 176 -13.33 -7.01 15.40
C THR A 176 -12.53 -6.76 16.67
N GLU A 177 -11.33 -7.34 16.80
CA GLU A 177 -10.43 -7.12 17.93
C GLU A 177 -9.61 -5.83 17.81
N PHE A 178 -9.73 -5.09 16.70
CA PHE A 178 -8.97 -3.89 16.37
C PHE A 178 -9.90 -2.72 15.99
N PRO A 179 -10.71 -2.21 16.95
CA PRO A 179 -11.73 -1.20 16.65
C PRO A 179 -11.16 0.14 16.15
N ARG A 180 -9.92 0.49 16.54
CA ARG A 180 -9.26 1.71 16.04
C ARG A 180 -8.82 1.54 14.58
N ILE A 181 -8.30 0.36 14.23
CA ILE A 181 -7.98 0.03 12.83
C ILE A 181 -9.24 0.05 11.99
N SER A 182 -10.36 -0.51 12.47
CA SER A 182 -11.65 -0.46 11.75
C SER A 182 -12.08 0.98 11.47
N SER A 183 -12.13 1.84 12.49
CA SER A 183 -12.51 3.25 12.35
C SER A 183 -11.53 4.04 11.45
N TYR A 184 -10.24 3.76 11.57
CA TYR A 184 -9.19 4.34 10.74
C TYR A 184 -9.36 3.95 9.26
N LEU A 185 -9.63 2.68 8.98
CA LEU A 185 -9.85 2.20 7.62
C LEU A 185 -11.12 2.79 7.00
N GLU A 186 -12.19 2.97 7.78
CA GLU A 186 -13.39 3.68 7.34
C GLU A 186 -13.09 5.14 6.99
N ALA A 187 -12.34 5.84 7.85
CA ALA A 187 -11.93 7.22 7.60
C ALA A 187 -11.08 7.34 6.32
N LEU A 188 -10.16 6.40 6.07
CA LEU A 188 -9.38 6.34 4.84
C LEU A 188 -10.27 6.11 3.61
N ARG A 189 -11.20 5.16 3.70
CA ARG A 189 -12.12 4.81 2.61
C ARG A 189 -13.13 5.92 2.29
N SER A 190 -13.45 6.78 3.25
CA SER A 190 -14.34 7.92 3.03
C SER A 190 -13.74 9.01 2.14
N ARG A 191 -12.40 9.07 2.02
CA ARG A 191 -11.70 10.06 1.20
C ARG A 191 -12.02 9.87 -0.28
N GLN A 192 -12.33 10.98 -0.97
CA GLN A 192 -12.65 10.91 -2.41
C GLN A 192 -11.49 10.35 -3.22
N THR A 193 -10.27 10.76 -2.93
CA THR A 193 -9.02 10.30 -3.56
C THR A 193 -8.82 8.79 -3.44
N TRP A 194 -9.21 8.16 -2.30
CA TRP A 194 -9.23 6.71 -2.19
C TRP A 194 -10.32 6.08 -3.06
N LYS A 195 -11.50 6.67 -3.14
CA LYS A 195 -12.59 6.17 -4.01
C LYS A 195 -12.18 6.20 -5.47
N ASP A 196 -11.43 7.23 -5.87
CA ASP A 196 -10.93 7.44 -7.24
C ASP A 196 -9.68 6.59 -7.56
N THR A 197 -9.04 6.00 -6.54
CA THR A 197 -7.92 5.08 -6.74
C THR A 197 -8.40 3.81 -7.44
N PRO A 198 -7.79 3.40 -8.58
CA PRO A 198 -8.17 2.18 -9.30
C PRO A 198 -8.06 0.93 -8.42
N LYS A 199 -9.09 0.08 -8.49
CA LYS A 199 -9.18 -1.17 -7.73
C LYS A 199 -9.52 -2.33 -8.67
N LEU A 200 -9.13 -3.53 -8.29
CA LEU A 200 -9.69 -4.74 -8.88
C LEU A 200 -11.18 -4.83 -8.54
N PRO A 201 -12.03 -5.40 -9.42
CA PRO A 201 -13.48 -5.43 -9.23
C PRO A 201 -13.93 -6.06 -7.91
N MET A 202 -13.09 -6.87 -7.27
CA MET A 202 -13.38 -7.54 -6.00
C MET A 202 -12.67 -6.90 -4.78
N LEU A 203 -12.01 -5.79 -4.96
CA LEU A 203 -11.39 -4.96 -3.92
C LEU A 203 -12.14 -3.62 -3.81
#